data_6c0b4a94abfa6d0f07bebfc36e360f79
#
_entry.id   6c0b4a94abfa6d0f07bebfc36e360f79
#
_cell.length_a   1.000
_cell.length_b   1.000
_cell.length_c   1.000
_cell.angle_alpha   90.00
_cell.angle_beta   90.00
_cell.angle_gamma   90.00
#
_symmetry.space_group_name_H-M   'P 1'
#
loop_
_entity.id
_entity.type
_entity.pdbx_description
1 polymer ?
#
loop_
_entity_poly.entity_id
_entity_poly.type
_entity_poly.pdbx_seq_one_letter_code
_entity_poly.pdbx_strand_id
1 'polypeptide(L)'
;IVWSKEHFPQPMNQYMTGLLFGYLDTDFEEMDQLYTSLGIIHLFALSGMQVGFFINGIRKALLRLGILQETVDIWMLPISLIYAGLTGFSVSVVRSLLQKLLSQKGVRGMENMAMTLMLLMILMPKFLLTAGGVLSCAYAFILTLVDTNSYSGIKKVLVESFWISLGILPLLTYYFSVFQPWSLPLTFLFSFLF
;
A
#
# COMPACT_ATOMS: atom_id res chain seq x y z
N ILE A 1 7.57 -17.78 6.22
CA ILE A 1 8.96 -17.28 6.11
C ILE A 1 9.92 -18.47 5.97
N VAL A 2 9.94 -19.43 6.91
CA VAL A 2 10.84 -20.62 6.86
C VAL A 2 10.60 -21.40 5.55
N TRP A 3 9.37 -21.71 5.20
CA TRP A 3 9.01 -22.41 3.96
C TRP A 3 9.49 -21.67 2.71
N SER A 4 9.40 -20.35 2.70
CA SER A 4 9.87 -19.52 1.57
C SER A 4 11.39 -19.58 1.40
N LYS A 5 12.14 -19.60 2.53
CA LYS A 5 13.61 -19.72 2.50
C LYS A 5 14.09 -21.07 1.97
N GLU A 6 13.32 -22.14 2.21
CA GLU A 6 13.68 -23.49 1.78
C GLU A 6 13.34 -23.76 0.29
N HIS A 7 12.31 -23.10 -0.27
CA HIS A 7 11.79 -23.44 -1.59
C HIS A 7 12.14 -22.43 -2.68
N PHE A 8 12.54 -21.22 -2.33
CA PHE A 8 12.92 -20.20 -3.31
C PHE A 8 14.37 -19.79 -3.16
N PRO A 9 15.12 -19.67 -4.29
CA PRO A 9 16.50 -19.18 -4.26
C PRO A 9 16.56 -17.70 -3.85
N GLN A 10 17.69 -17.30 -3.26
CA GLN A 10 17.99 -15.87 -3.08
C GLN A 10 18.23 -15.21 -4.46
N PRO A 11 17.76 -13.98 -4.68
CA PRO A 11 17.04 -13.05 -3.76
C PRO A 11 15.50 -13.19 -3.78
N MET A 12 14.94 -14.14 -4.51
CA MET A 12 13.50 -14.26 -4.74
C MET A 12 12.69 -14.47 -3.44
N ASN A 13 13.22 -15.28 -2.50
CA ASN A 13 12.59 -15.50 -1.21
C ASN A 13 12.47 -14.20 -0.37
N GLN A 14 13.49 -13.32 -0.45
CA GLN A 14 13.54 -12.04 0.24
C GLN A 14 12.51 -11.06 -0.34
N TYR A 15 12.41 -10.99 -1.67
CA TYR A 15 11.38 -10.19 -2.34
C TYR A 15 9.97 -10.66 -2.00
N MET A 16 9.73 -11.97 -2.02
CA MET A 16 8.42 -12.55 -1.69
C MET A 16 8.03 -12.23 -0.25
N THR A 17 8.94 -12.39 0.71
CA THR A 17 8.67 -12.10 2.12
C THR A 17 8.49 -10.61 2.38
N GLY A 18 9.30 -9.76 1.75
CA GLY A 18 9.18 -8.30 1.85
C GLY A 18 7.88 -7.76 1.25
N LEU A 19 7.56 -8.17 0.02
CA LEU A 19 6.37 -7.66 -0.69
C LEU A 19 5.04 -8.22 -0.14
N LEU A 20 5.01 -9.50 0.29
CA LEU A 20 3.77 -10.13 0.74
C LEU A 20 3.50 -9.94 2.23
N PHE A 21 4.54 -9.95 3.05
CA PHE A 21 4.42 -9.94 4.51
C PHE A 21 5.02 -8.70 5.18
N GLY A 22 5.73 -7.86 4.42
CA GLY A 22 6.43 -6.70 4.97
C GLY A 22 7.62 -7.06 5.85
N TYR A 23 8.12 -8.31 5.76
CA TYR A 23 9.25 -8.78 6.54
C TYR A 23 10.54 -8.66 5.74
N LEU A 24 11.44 -7.80 6.19
CA LEU A 24 12.79 -7.63 5.65
C LEU A 24 13.76 -8.38 6.56
N ASP A 25 14.56 -9.27 6.00
CA ASP A 25 15.59 -10.01 6.72
C ASP A 25 16.85 -9.14 6.89
N THR A 26 17.67 -9.44 7.91
CA THR A 26 18.94 -8.74 8.16
C THR A 26 19.93 -8.82 6.99
N ASP A 27 19.87 -9.90 6.21
CA ASP A 27 20.67 -10.06 4.97
C ASP A 27 20.22 -9.11 3.83
N PHE A 28 19.16 -8.34 4.05
CA PHE A 28 18.63 -7.38 3.09
C PHE A 28 19.27 -5.98 3.25
N GLU A 29 20.19 -5.79 4.20
CA GLU A 29 20.78 -4.46 4.50
C GLU A 29 21.49 -3.83 3.30
N GLU A 30 22.21 -4.61 2.49
CA GLU A 30 22.87 -4.08 1.28
C GLU A 30 21.85 -3.62 0.23
N MET A 31 20.76 -4.37 0.07
CA MET A 31 19.67 -4.03 -0.83
C MET A 31 18.85 -2.85 -0.29
N ASP A 32 18.65 -2.78 1.02
CA ASP A 32 17.98 -1.66 1.69
C ASP A 32 18.72 -0.35 1.44
N GLN A 33 20.04 -0.33 1.55
CA GLN A 33 20.88 0.81 1.21
C GLN A 33 20.76 1.21 -0.26
N LEU A 34 20.72 0.25 -1.17
CA LEU A 34 20.53 0.50 -2.59
C LEU A 34 19.16 1.11 -2.88
N TYR A 35 18.09 0.55 -2.33
CA TYR A 35 16.73 1.06 -2.53
C TYR A 35 16.49 2.41 -1.84
N THR A 36 17.13 2.63 -0.69
CA THR A 36 17.14 3.93 -0.03
C THR A 36 17.87 4.97 -0.88
N SER A 37 19.04 4.61 -1.44
CA SER A 37 19.82 5.49 -2.32
C SER A 37 19.09 5.81 -3.62
N LEU A 38 18.27 4.89 -4.14
CA LEU A 38 17.41 5.11 -5.31
C LEU A 38 16.09 5.83 -4.96
N GLY A 39 15.80 6.05 -3.68
CA GLY A 39 14.56 6.68 -3.23
C GLY A 39 13.30 5.85 -3.46
N ILE A 40 13.43 4.54 -3.71
CA ILE A 40 12.33 3.61 -3.98
C ILE A 40 11.98 2.68 -2.83
N ILE A 41 12.64 2.84 -1.68
CA ILE A 41 12.39 2.03 -0.48
C ILE A 41 10.92 2.06 -0.03
N HIS A 42 10.24 3.17 -0.27
CA HIS A 42 8.82 3.31 0.06
C HIS A 42 7.91 2.36 -0.73
N LEU A 43 8.37 1.83 -1.89
CA LEU A 43 7.63 0.83 -2.67
C LEU A 43 7.63 -0.55 -2.01
N PHE A 44 8.65 -0.85 -1.20
CA PHE A 44 8.76 -2.12 -0.45
C PHE A 44 8.02 -2.06 0.90
N ALA A 45 7.75 -0.87 1.42
CA ALA A 45 6.80 -0.76 2.52
C ALA A 45 5.42 -1.21 2.01
N LEU A 46 4.80 -2.18 2.70
CA LEU A 46 3.46 -2.69 2.35
C LEU A 46 2.52 -1.51 2.09
N SER A 47 2.30 -1.22 0.81
CA SER A 47 1.46 -0.09 0.40
C SER A 47 -0.02 -0.51 0.44
N GLY A 48 -0.89 0.45 0.74
CA GLY A 48 -2.33 0.21 0.66
C GLY A 48 -2.80 -0.25 -0.73
N MET A 49 -2.03 0.04 -1.77
CA MET A 49 -2.28 -0.37 -3.14
C MET A 49 -2.03 -1.87 -3.34
N GLN A 50 -0.94 -2.41 -2.79
CA GLN A 50 -0.63 -3.85 -2.80
C GLN A 50 -1.70 -4.65 -2.04
N VAL A 51 -2.16 -4.15 -0.88
CA VAL A 51 -3.27 -4.73 -0.14
C VAL A 51 -4.53 -4.77 -0.99
N GLY A 52 -4.85 -3.67 -1.65
CA GLY A 52 -5.99 -3.57 -2.55
C GLY A 52 -5.91 -4.56 -3.71
N PHE A 53 -4.74 -4.68 -4.33
CA PHE A 53 -4.49 -5.63 -5.41
C PHE A 53 -4.69 -7.07 -4.97
N PHE A 54 -4.11 -7.46 -3.82
CA PHE A 54 -4.22 -8.81 -3.26
C PHE A 54 -5.68 -9.18 -2.91
N ILE A 55 -6.35 -8.30 -2.17
CA ILE A 55 -7.73 -8.50 -1.76
C ILE A 55 -8.67 -8.54 -2.97
N ASN A 56 -8.48 -7.66 -3.96
CA ASN A 56 -9.27 -7.68 -5.18
C ASN A 56 -8.95 -8.90 -6.06
N GLY A 57 -7.70 -9.37 -6.06
CA GLY A 57 -7.30 -10.61 -6.72
C GLY A 57 -8.04 -11.82 -6.16
N ILE A 58 -8.05 -11.97 -4.84
CA ILE A 58 -8.79 -13.01 -4.14
C ILE A 58 -10.29 -12.91 -4.45
N ARG A 59 -10.86 -11.71 -4.36
CA ARG A 59 -12.26 -11.46 -4.70
C ARG A 59 -12.60 -11.92 -6.12
N LYS A 60 -11.78 -11.54 -7.10
CA LYS A 60 -11.98 -11.95 -8.50
C LYS A 60 -11.85 -13.46 -8.68
N ALA A 61 -10.91 -14.09 -7.99
CA ALA A 61 -10.74 -15.56 -8.02
C ALA A 61 -11.97 -16.28 -7.48
N LEU A 62 -12.49 -15.86 -6.33
CA LEU A 62 -13.70 -16.44 -5.73
C LEU A 62 -14.92 -16.28 -6.63
N LEU A 63 -15.10 -15.10 -7.25
CA LEU A 63 -16.19 -14.87 -8.21
C LEU A 63 -16.04 -15.75 -9.47
N ARG A 64 -14.81 -15.98 -9.95
CA ARG A 64 -14.56 -16.87 -11.10
C ARG A 64 -14.84 -18.34 -10.78
N LEU A 65 -14.70 -18.74 -9.51
CA LEU A 65 -15.08 -20.07 -9.02
C LEU A 65 -16.61 -20.26 -8.89
N GLY A 66 -17.39 -19.24 -9.27
CA GLY A 66 -18.85 -19.30 -9.26
C GLY A 66 -19.50 -19.03 -7.91
N ILE A 67 -18.74 -18.50 -6.93
CA ILE A 67 -19.29 -18.14 -5.62
C ILE A 67 -20.12 -16.85 -5.77
N LEU A 68 -21.31 -16.86 -5.18
CA LEU A 68 -22.23 -15.72 -5.21
C LEU A 68 -21.57 -14.46 -4.64
N GLN A 69 -21.81 -13.31 -5.27
CA GLN A 69 -21.21 -12.04 -4.90
C GLN A 69 -21.48 -11.66 -3.43
N GLU A 70 -22.69 -11.90 -2.94
CA GLU A 70 -23.07 -11.63 -1.55
C GLU A 70 -22.23 -12.45 -0.56
N THR A 71 -22.01 -13.73 -0.87
CA THR A 71 -21.17 -14.63 -0.06
C THR A 71 -19.72 -14.18 -0.08
N VAL A 72 -19.21 -13.78 -1.26
CA VAL A 72 -17.84 -13.25 -1.39
C VAL A 72 -17.67 -11.99 -0.55
N ASP A 73 -18.61 -11.04 -0.61
CA ASP A 73 -18.53 -9.78 0.11
C ASP A 73 -18.53 -9.99 1.65
N ILE A 74 -19.25 -10.99 2.14
CA ILE A 74 -19.22 -11.40 3.56
C ILE A 74 -17.83 -11.94 3.95
N TRP A 75 -17.27 -12.84 3.13
CA TRP A 75 -15.97 -13.46 3.41
C TRP A 75 -14.78 -12.51 3.22
N MET A 76 -14.93 -11.45 2.46
CA MET A 76 -13.84 -10.49 2.23
C MET A 76 -13.37 -9.78 3.51
N LEU A 77 -14.25 -9.58 4.49
CA LEU A 77 -13.87 -8.95 5.76
C LEU A 77 -12.96 -9.87 6.61
N PRO A 78 -13.32 -11.11 6.93
CA PRO A 78 -12.44 -12.02 7.67
C PRO A 78 -11.13 -12.31 6.91
N ILE A 79 -11.16 -12.47 5.59
CA ILE A 79 -9.94 -12.65 4.78
C ILE A 79 -9.02 -11.44 4.91
N SER A 80 -9.58 -10.24 4.87
CA SER A 80 -8.81 -9.00 5.02
C SER A 80 -8.22 -8.85 6.43
N LEU A 81 -8.92 -9.28 7.47
CA LEU A 81 -8.42 -9.30 8.85
C LEU A 81 -7.30 -10.31 9.04
N ILE A 82 -7.44 -11.51 8.47
CA ILE A 82 -6.37 -12.53 8.49
C ILE A 82 -5.12 -11.98 7.79
N TYR A 83 -5.29 -11.35 6.63
CA TYR A 83 -4.18 -10.72 5.91
C TYR A 83 -3.53 -9.59 6.74
N ALA A 84 -4.32 -8.75 7.40
CA ALA A 84 -3.80 -7.74 8.31
C ALA A 84 -2.99 -8.34 9.47
N GLY A 85 -3.45 -9.46 10.03
CA GLY A 85 -2.72 -10.20 11.05
C GLY A 85 -1.39 -10.77 10.54
N LEU A 86 -1.38 -11.35 9.33
CA LEU A 86 -0.17 -11.87 8.69
C LEU A 86 0.87 -10.78 8.39
N THR A 87 0.43 -9.57 8.12
CA THR A 87 1.27 -8.39 7.84
C THR A 87 1.62 -7.58 9.09
N GLY A 88 1.33 -8.12 10.29
CA GLY A 88 1.63 -7.45 11.57
C GLY A 88 0.81 -6.17 11.80
N PHE A 89 -0.39 -6.07 11.25
CA PHE A 89 -1.26 -4.88 11.37
C PHE A 89 -0.57 -3.57 10.96
N SER A 90 0.18 -3.58 9.86
CA SER A 90 0.79 -2.35 9.37
C SER A 90 -0.26 -1.24 9.17
N VAL A 91 0.13 0.00 9.45
CA VAL A 91 -0.78 1.17 9.35
C VAL A 91 -1.42 1.26 7.95
N SER A 92 -0.66 0.94 6.90
CA SER A 92 -1.14 0.97 5.52
C SER A 92 -2.27 -0.03 5.28
N VAL A 93 -2.15 -1.24 5.84
CA VAL A 93 -3.17 -2.30 5.73
C VAL A 93 -4.42 -1.91 6.52
N VAL A 94 -4.24 -1.51 7.79
CA VAL A 94 -5.36 -1.11 8.66
C VAL A 94 -6.11 0.08 8.06
N ARG A 95 -5.38 1.10 7.56
CA ARG A 95 -5.98 2.24 6.87
C ARG A 95 -6.83 1.80 5.67
N SER A 96 -6.28 0.94 4.82
CA SER A 96 -6.98 0.47 3.61
C SER A 96 -8.24 -0.31 3.96
N LEU A 97 -8.21 -1.12 5.02
CA LEU A 97 -9.37 -1.85 5.51
C LEU A 97 -10.44 -0.92 6.06
N LEU A 98 -10.06 0.06 6.89
CA LEU A 98 -10.99 1.05 7.43
C LEU A 98 -11.65 1.86 6.32
N GLN A 99 -10.87 2.35 5.35
CA GLN A 99 -11.41 3.07 4.20
C GLN A 99 -12.40 2.22 3.39
N LYS A 100 -12.10 0.94 3.20
CA LYS A 100 -12.99 0.02 2.50
C LYS A 100 -14.29 -0.21 3.28
N LEU A 101 -14.22 -0.45 4.58
CA LEU A 101 -15.38 -0.63 5.45
C LEU A 101 -16.29 0.61 5.48
N LEU A 102 -15.70 1.80 5.60
CA LEU A 102 -16.44 3.06 5.55
C LEU A 102 -17.10 3.29 4.19
N SER A 103 -16.37 2.96 3.11
CA SER A 103 -16.89 3.04 1.75
C SER A 103 -18.09 2.10 1.53
N GLN A 104 -18.10 0.92 2.11
CA GLN A 104 -19.25 0.00 2.07
C GLN A 104 -20.48 0.57 2.81
N LYS A 105 -20.25 1.41 3.82
CA LYS A 105 -21.33 2.13 4.53
C LYS A 105 -21.76 3.42 3.82
N GLY A 106 -21.25 3.68 2.62
CA GLY A 106 -21.62 4.85 1.82
C GLY A 106 -20.77 6.11 2.06
N VAL A 107 -19.81 6.07 3.00
CA VAL A 107 -18.89 7.20 3.26
C VAL A 107 -17.86 7.27 2.14
N ARG A 108 -17.68 8.42 1.49
CA ARG A 108 -16.82 8.56 0.31
C ARG A 108 -15.93 9.81 0.38
N GLY A 109 -14.89 9.82 -0.46
CA GLY A 109 -14.01 10.98 -0.64
C GLY A 109 -13.33 11.45 0.65
N MET A 110 -13.31 12.75 0.88
CA MET A 110 -12.66 13.39 2.02
C MET A 110 -13.25 12.98 3.37
N GLU A 111 -14.56 12.74 3.43
CA GLU A 111 -15.23 12.29 4.65
C GLU A 111 -14.71 10.91 5.08
N ASN A 112 -14.58 9.98 4.13
CA ASN A 112 -13.99 8.67 4.39
C ASN A 112 -12.55 8.79 4.90
N MET A 113 -11.76 9.65 4.28
CA MET A 113 -10.38 9.89 4.69
C MET A 113 -10.29 10.47 6.10
N ALA A 114 -11.11 11.49 6.42
CA ALA A 114 -11.15 12.11 7.73
C ALA A 114 -11.55 11.11 8.82
N MET A 115 -12.63 10.36 8.61
CA MET A 115 -13.07 9.32 9.55
C MET A 115 -12.01 8.23 9.73
N THR A 116 -11.34 7.82 8.67
CA THR A 116 -10.25 6.83 8.73
C THR A 116 -9.08 7.34 9.58
N LEU A 117 -8.67 8.60 9.38
CA LEU A 117 -7.61 9.22 10.19
C LEU A 117 -7.99 9.33 11.68
N MET A 118 -9.21 9.72 11.98
CA MET A 118 -9.71 9.78 13.36
C MET A 118 -9.69 8.39 14.02
N LEU A 119 -10.14 7.36 13.32
CA LEU A 119 -10.11 5.99 13.82
C LEU A 119 -8.67 5.48 14.00
N LEU A 120 -7.75 5.77 13.07
CA LEU A 120 -6.34 5.40 13.21
C LEU A 120 -5.68 6.12 14.39
N MET A 121 -5.99 7.39 14.63
CA MET A 121 -5.48 8.12 15.80
C MET A 121 -5.91 7.47 17.13
N ILE A 122 -7.10 6.90 17.18
CA ILE A 122 -7.60 6.19 18.37
C ILE A 122 -6.98 4.79 18.49
N LEU A 123 -6.94 4.04 17.37
CA LEU A 123 -6.53 2.64 17.39
C LEU A 123 -5.01 2.46 17.43
N MET A 124 -4.27 3.29 16.70
CA MET A 124 -2.83 3.12 16.46
C MET A 124 -2.04 4.45 16.48
N PRO A 125 -2.12 5.26 17.55
CA PRO A 125 -1.52 6.61 17.56
C PRO A 125 0.00 6.60 17.37
N LYS A 126 0.70 5.64 17.97
CA LYS A 126 2.16 5.53 17.87
C LYS A 126 2.63 5.16 16.46
N PHE A 127 1.90 4.26 15.80
CA PHE A 127 2.26 3.80 14.45
C PHE A 127 1.89 4.81 13.38
N LEU A 128 0.85 5.63 13.60
CA LEU A 128 0.44 6.67 12.67
C LEU A 128 1.55 7.72 12.45
N LEU A 129 2.32 8.03 13.50
CA LEU A 129 3.42 9.02 13.46
C LEU A 129 4.74 8.44 12.91
N THR A 130 4.78 7.15 12.59
CA THR A 130 5.95 6.57 11.90
C THR A 130 6.03 7.07 10.44
N ALA A 131 7.24 7.06 9.87
CA ALA A 131 7.44 7.43 8.46
C ALA A 131 6.48 6.69 7.53
N GLY A 132 6.32 5.37 7.71
CA GLY A 132 5.40 4.56 6.91
C GLY A 132 3.92 4.94 7.11
N GLY A 133 3.52 5.28 8.34
CA GLY A 133 2.17 5.73 8.66
C GLY A 133 1.85 7.06 8.00
N VAL A 134 2.73 8.05 8.17
CA VAL A 134 2.58 9.39 7.57
C VAL A 134 2.55 9.32 6.06
N LEU A 135 3.49 8.59 5.43
CA LEU A 135 3.52 8.42 3.98
C LEU A 135 2.27 7.73 3.45
N SER A 136 1.81 6.68 4.13
CA SER A 136 0.59 5.98 3.74
C SER A 136 -0.65 6.88 3.78
N CYS A 137 -0.78 7.68 4.83
CA CYS A 137 -1.89 8.63 4.97
C CYS A 137 -1.81 9.77 3.97
N ALA A 138 -0.61 10.33 3.74
CA ALA A 138 -0.38 11.37 2.74
C ALA A 138 -0.72 10.88 1.33
N TYR A 139 -0.29 9.68 0.97
CA TYR A 139 -0.62 9.05 -0.30
C TYR A 139 -2.13 8.96 -0.53
N ALA A 140 -2.86 8.43 0.45
CA ALA A 140 -4.32 8.31 0.35
C ALA A 140 -5.02 9.69 0.32
N PHE A 141 -4.49 10.67 1.05
CA PHE A 141 -5.00 12.02 1.07
C PHE A 141 -4.84 12.70 -0.31
N ILE A 142 -3.66 12.59 -0.92
CA ILE A 142 -3.39 13.12 -2.27
C ILE A 142 -4.33 12.49 -3.29
N LEU A 143 -4.49 11.15 -3.27
CA LEU A 143 -5.43 10.45 -4.15
C LEU A 143 -6.87 10.91 -3.98
N THR A 144 -7.25 11.32 -2.77
CA THR A 144 -8.60 11.81 -2.49
C THR A 144 -8.81 13.25 -2.98
N LEU A 145 -7.75 14.06 -3.00
CA LEU A 145 -7.78 15.44 -3.49
C LEU A 145 -7.78 15.53 -5.01
N VAL A 146 -7.08 14.62 -5.67
CA VAL A 146 -6.95 14.65 -7.14
C VAL A 146 -8.21 14.08 -7.78
N ASP A 147 -8.98 14.93 -8.43
CA ASP A 147 -10.11 14.48 -9.22
C ASP A 147 -9.63 13.90 -10.56
N THR A 148 -9.54 12.58 -10.61
CA THR A 148 -9.13 11.84 -11.80
C THR A 148 -10.30 11.26 -12.60
N ASN A 149 -11.54 11.59 -12.22
CA ASN A 149 -12.73 11.05 -12.91
C ASN A 149 -12.83 11.52 -14.36
N SER A 150 -12.24 12.66 -14.69
CA SER A 150 -12.19 13.21 -16.06
C SER A 150 -11.18 12.49 -16.96
N TYR A 151 -10.33 11.65 -16.42
CA TYR A 151 -9.30 10.93 -17.16
C TYR A 151 -9.59 9.43 -17.19
N SER A 152 -9.20 8.77 -18.30
CA SER A 152 -9.35 7.32 -18.45
C SER A 152 -8.05 6.67 -18.94
N GLY A 153 -7.89 5.38 -18.64
CA GLY A 153 -6.75 4.58 -19.09
C GLY A 153 -5.41 5.13 -18.59
N ILE A 154 -4.41 5.15 -19.48
CA ILE A 154 -3.02 5.53 -19.16
C ILE A 154 -2.93 6.98 -18.67
N LYS A 155 -3.73 7.89 -19.20
CA LYS A 155 -3.73 9.30 -18.77
C LYS A 155 -4.10 9.46 -17.30
N LYS A 156 -5.04 8.65 -16.79
CA LYS A 156 -5.42 8.64 -15.39
C LYS A 156 -4.23 8.24 -14.52
N VAL A 157 -3.56 7.14 -14.85
CA VAL A 157 -2.38 6.64 -14.12
C VAL A 157 -1.25 7.68 -14.12
N LEU A 158 -1.00 8.34 -15.25
CA LEU A 158 0.02 9.39 -15.37
C LEU A 158 -0.26 10.57 -14.44
N VAL A 159 -1.49 11.08 -14.45
CA VAL A 159 -1.91 12.21 -13.63
C VAL A 159 -1.85 11.86 -12.14
N GLU A 160 -2.37 10.70 -11.76
CA GLU A 160 -2.30 10.21 -10.37
C GLU A 160 -0.84 10.08 -9.90
N SER A 161 0.01 9.40 -10.67
CA SER A 161 1.43 9.22 -10.34
C SER A 161 2.17 10.55 -10.22
N PHE A 162 1.89 11.50 -11.11
CA PHE A 162 2.50 12.83 -11.06
C PHE A 162 2.15 13.58 -9.75
N TRP A 163 0.85 13.65 -9.42
CA TRP A 163 0.40 14.34 -8.22
C TRP A 163 0.87 13.66 -6.93
N ILE A 164 0.87 12.32 -6.90
CA ILE A 164 1.39 11.54 -5.79
C ILE A 164 2.88 11.85 -5.60
N SER A 165 3.67 11.76 -6.67
CA SER A 165 5.10 12.01 -6.61
C SER A 165 5.41 13.42 -6.11
N LEU A 166 4.70 14.42 -6.64
CA LEU A 166 4.87 15.81 -6.22
C LEU A 166 4.51 16.03 -4.75
N GLY A 167 3.40 15.45 -4.29
CA GLY A 167 2.92 15.64 -2.92
C GLY A 167 3.68 14.85 -1.87
N ILE A 168 4.26 13.69 -2.23
CA ILE A 168 5.06 12.86 -1.32
C ILE A 168 6.50 13.32 -1.23
N LEU A 169 7.03 13.99 -2.26
CA LEU A 169 8.42 14.41 -2.34
C LEU A 169 8.92 15.17 -1.09
N PRO A 170 8.19 16.18 -0.53
CA PRO A 170 8.64 16.87 0.67
C PRO A 170 8.68 15.95 1.90
N LEU A 171 7.79 14.97 1.99
CA LEU A 171 7.81 14.00 3.08
C LEU A 171 8.96 13.00 2.94
N LEU A 172 9.25 12.56 1.73
CA LEU A 172 10.40 11.68 1.47
C LEU A 172 11.72 12.39 1.81
N THR A 173 11.88 13.64 1.41
CA THR A 173 13.08 14.43 1.75
C THR A 173 13.22 14.64 3.25
N TYR A 174 12.12 14.86 3.96
CA TYR A 174 12.13 15.06 5.41
C TYR A 174 12.50 13.78 6.17
N TYR A 175 11.88 12.63 5.83
CA TYR A 175 12.08 11.39 6.58
C TYR A 175 13.35 10.63 6.19
N PHE A 176 13.74 10.66 4.92
CA PHE A 176 14.86 9.86 4.41
C PHE A 176 16.09 10.70 4.07
N SER A 177 16.00 12.04 4.18
CA SER A 177 17.10 12.97 3.85
C SER A 177 17.70 12.78 2.46
N VAL A 178 16.97 12.12 1.56
CA VAL A 178 17.42 11.80 0.20
C VAL A 178 16.52 12.51 -0.80
N PHE A 179 17.08 13.47 -1.51
CA PHE A 179 16.45 14.07 -2.68
C PHE A 179 17.00 13.39 -3.94
N GLN A 180 16.21 12.49 -4.48
CA GLN A 180 16.58 11.81 -5.72
C GLN A 180 15.56 12.15 -6.82
N PRO A 181 15.92 12.98 -7.79
CA PRO A 181 15.02 13.31 -8.91
C PRO A 181 14.63 12.08 -9.74
N TRP A 182 15.45 11.03 -9.72
CA TRP A 182 15.18 9.76 -10.39
C TRP A 182 14.09 8.92 -9.70
N SER A 183 13.75 9.20 -8.44
CA SER A 183 12.66 8.51 -7.75
C SER A 183 11.30 8.75 -8.42
N LEU A 184 11.10 9.89 -9.06
CA LEU A 184 9.88 10.24 -9.78
C LEU A 184 9.63 9.31 -10.99
N PRO A 185 10.55 9.21 -11.97
CA PRO A 185 10.39 8.30 -13.10
C PRO A 185 10.40 6.84 -12.69
N LEU A 186 11.17 6.45 -11.67
CA LEU A 186 11.18 5.08 -11.15
C LEU A 186 9.86 4.71 -10.47
N THR A 187 9.32 5.59 -9.62
CA THR A 187 7.99 5.37 -9.01
C THR A 187 6.92 5.22 -10.08
N PHE A 188 6.99 6.01 -11.14
CA PHE A 188 6.10 5.90 -12.28
C PHE A 188 6.24 4.54 -12.99
N LEU A 189 7.46 4.12 -13.29
CA LEU A 189 7.73 2.84 -13.95
C LEU A 189 7.23 1.66 -13.12
N PHE A 190 7.51 1.67 -11.81
CA PHE A 190 7.08 0.60 -10.89
C PHE A 190 5.57 0.65 -10.59
N SER A 191 4.96 1.84 -10.56
CA SER A 191 3.50 1.98 -10.43
C SER A 191 2.73 1.39 -11.63
N PHE A 192 3.37 1.31 -12.79
CA PHE A 192 2.79 0.66 -13.97
C PHE A 192 2.91 -0.88 -13.93
N LEU A 193 3.88 -1.40 -13.18
CA LEU A 193 4.13 -2.83 -13.02
C LEU A 193 3.19 -3.48 -11.97
N PHE A 194 2.69 -2.70 -11.04
CA PHE A 194 1.77 -3.08 -9.96
C PHE A 194 0.34 -2.58 -10.22
#